data_f80dc28acfc6fb72ce4290d9d4d6c758
#
_entry.id   f80dc28acfc6fb72ce4290d9d4d6c758
#
_cell.length_a   1.000
_cell.length_b   1.000
_cell.length_c   1.000
_cell.angle_alpha   90.00
_cell.angle_beta   90.00
_cell.angle_gamma   90.00
#
_symmetry.space_group_name_H-M   'P 1'
#
loop_
_entity.id
_entity.type
_entity.pdbx_description
1 polymer ?
#
loop_
_entity_poly.entity_id
_entity_poly.type
_entity_poly.pdbx_seq_one_letter_code
_entity_poly.pdbx_strand_id
1 'polypeptide(L)'
;MHNNLIDNSSDALSMQQYLKRCILAEGVDKIQIATGYWDIPGMTLVLNELKSFLEREETSFELLIGKDPYVYTSMIKNPKYKDATYPYDFIRTDIHDLEIKEEYEDVIKLLLKYGGSSKIQIRIYTKNSKEEDEFLHSKCYIFSGSSHSFGIVGSSNFTKKGLLGNAELNYLETDPARITARPTHGSNAKGHICWFEEKWKLSKEWTQEFLEQIIKKSPIYIDIQKNTAQEFTPYEQYIKLLQLQFGDVVDKNLGQEIVSYPEIGLH
;
A
#
# COMPACT_ATOMS: atom_id res chain seq x y z
N MET A 1 27.10 19.93 -1.75
CA MET A 1 25.88 20.06 -2.55
C MET A 1 25.10 18.76 -2.36
N HIS A 2 23.88 18.82 -1.85
CA HIS A 2 23.01 17.63 -1.84
C HIS A 2 22.57 17.39 -3.28
N ASN A 3 22.82 16.18 -3.77
CA ASN A 3 22.34 15.79 -5.09
C ASN A 3 20.82 15.49 -4.97
N ASN A 4 19.99 16.32 -5.56
CA ASN A 4 18.53 16.16 -5.54
C ASN A 4 18.03 15.26 -6.70
N LEU A 5 18.94 14.81 -7.59
CA LEU A 5 18.59 13.89 -8.68
C LEU A 5 18.74 12.44 -8.23
N ILE A 6 17.77 11.63 -8.62
CA ILE A 6 17.66 10.20 -8.33
C ILE A 6 17.42 9.49 -9.66
N ASP A 7 18.36 8.64 -10.09
CA ASP A 7 18.37 8.10 -11.47
C ASP A 7 18.57 6.58 -11.55
N ASN A 8 18.60 5.89 -10.42
CA ASN A 8 18.88 4.46 -10.33
C ASN A 8 20.23 4.02 -10.91
N SER A 9 21.17 4.94 -11.16
CA SER A 9 22.47 4.60 -11.74
C SER A 9 23.42 3.88 -10.77
N SER A 10 23.14 3.98 -9.48
CA SER A 10 23.86 3.28 -8.41
C SER A 10 22.94 3.10 -7.20
N ASP A 11 23.32 2.21 -6.28
CA ASP A 11 22.55 2.00 -5.04
C ASP A 11 22.33 3.31 -4.28
N ALA A 12 23.34 4.15 -4.17
CA ALA A 12 23.25 5.43 -3.46
C ALA A 12 22.27 6.43 -4.10
N LEU A 13 22.03 6.31 -5.41
CA LEU A 13 21.13 7.14 -6.20
C LEU A 13 19.84 6.43 -6.57
N SER A 14 19.58 5.22 -6.02
CA SER A 14 18.36 4.48 -6.30
C SER A 14 17.16 5.10 -5.61
N MET A 15 16.01 5.05 -6.29
CA MET A 15 14.74 5.52 -5.72
C MET A 15 14.39 4.76 -4.44
N GLN A 16 14.73 3.47 -4.35
CA GLN A 16 14.59 2.65 -3.15
C GLN A 16 15.29 3.28 -1.94
N GLN A 17 16.57 3.63 -2.07
CA GLN A 17 17.33 4.19 -0.95
C GLN A 17 16.83 5.57 -0.52
N TYR A 18 16.36 6.37 -1.46
CA TYR A 18 15.73 7.65 -1.13
C TYR A 18 14.40 7.45 -0.40
N LEU A 19 13.55 6.52 -0.85
CA LEU A 19 12.29 6.21 -0.16
C LEU A 19 12.54 5.71 1.26
N LYS A 20 13.50 4.82 1.49
CA LYS A 20 13.86 4.32 2.82
C LYS A 20 14.22 5.47 3.77
N ARG A 21 15.08 6.38 3.32
CA ARG A 21 15.47 7.57 4.11
C ARG A 21 14.29 8.50 4.37
N CYS A 22 13.45 8.72 3.36
CA CYS A 22 12.29 9.60 3.47
C CYS A 22 11.23 9.04 4.43
N ILE A 23 10.94 7.75 4.37
CA ILE A 23 9.98 7.07 5.26
C ILE A 23 10.42 7.15 6.73
N LEU A 24 11.73 7.01 6.97
CA LEU A 24 12.30 7.03 8.34
C LEU A 24 12.69 8.44 8.81
N ALA A 25 12.49 9.48 8.00
CA ALA A 25 12.85 10.82 8.39
C ALA A 25 12.07 11.27 9.63
N GLU A 26 12.79 11.94 10.53
CA GLU A 26 12.23 12.46 11.78
C GLU A 26 11.10 13.45 11.50
N GLY A 27 10.00 13.36 12.26
CA GLY A 27 8.85 14.25 12.15
C GLY A 27 7.91 13.96 10.98
N VAL A 28 8.17 12.93 10.16
CA VAL A 28 7.21 12.46 9.15
C VAL A 28 6.14 11.62 9.82
N ASP A 29 4.88 11.99 9.66
CA ASP A 29 3.70 11.29 10.17
C ASP A 29 2.71 10.90 9.06
N LYS A 30 2.86 11.48 7.87
CA LYS A 30 2.02 11.16 6.71
C LYS A 30 2.85 10.90 5.45
N ILE A 31 2.51 9.79 4.79
CA ILE A 31 3.07 9.41 3.48
C ILE A 31 1.95 9.39 2.46
N GLN A 32 2.13 10.08 1.34
CA GLN A 32 1.17 10.12 0.23
C GLN A 32 1.89 9.77 -1.07
N ILE A 33 1.46 8.70 -1.73
CA ILE A 33 2.06 8.24 -2.99
C ILE A 33 1.00 8.25 -4.09
N ALA A 34 1.24 9.00 -5.15
CA ALA A 34 0.53 8.88 -6.41
C ALA A 34 1.42 8.16 -7.43
N THR A 35 0.91 7.11 -8.05
CA THR A 35 1.66 6.29 -9.00
C THR A 35 0.78 5.82 -10.14
N GLY A 36 1.32 5.70 -11.34
CA GLY A 36 0.58 5.15 -12.48
C GLY A 36 0.34 3.64 -12.38
N TYR A 37 1.22 2.92 -11.67
CA TYR A 37 1.12 1.50 -11.37
C TYR A 37 1.82 1.15 -10.07
N TRP A 38 1.37 0.07 -9.42
CA TRP A 38 1.90 -0.43 -8.15
C TRP A 38 2.00 -1.96 -8.21
N ASP A 39 3.04 -2.53 -7.57
CA ASP A 39 3.18 -3.97 -7.38
C ASP A 39 3.68 -4.34 -5.97
N ILE A 40 3.38 -5.57 -5.53
CA ILE A 40 3.87 -6.13 -4.26
C ILE A 40 5.40 -6.18 -4.21
N PRO A 41 6.12 -6.64 -5.27
CA PRO A 41 7.58 -6.63 -5.27
C PRO A 41 8.22 -5.25 -5.04
N GLY A 42 7.58 -4.16 -5.47
CA GLY A 42 8.04 -2.80 -5.18
C GLY A 42 7.88 -2.43 -3.71
N MET A 43 6.78 -2.85 -3.11
CA MET A 43 6.52 -2.59 -1.69
C MET A 43 7.47 -3.37 -0.77
N THR A 44 7.96 -4.58 -1.17
CA THR A 44 8.95 -5.32 -0.39
C THR A 44 10.25 -4.54 -0.20
N LEU A 45 10.63 -3.74 -1.19
CA LEU A 45 11.88 -2.97 -1.16
C LEU A 45 11.95 -1.93 -0.03
N VAL A 46 10.81 -1.54 0.54
CA VAL A 46 10.68 -0.56 1.62
C VAL A 46 9.84 -1.08 2.80
N LEU A 47 9.66 -2.39 2.88
CA LEU A 47 8.74 -3.04 3.82
C LEU A 47 9.10 -2.77 5.28
N ASN A 48 10.38 -2.90 5.64
CA ASN A 48 10.83 -2.71 7.02
C ASN A 48 10.64 -1.26 7.48
N GLU A 49 10.92 -0.32 6.60
CA GLU A 49 10.72 1.10 6.84
C GLU A 49 9.23 1.43 6.99
N LEU A 50 8.37 0.85 6.15
CA LEU A 50 6.92 1.02 6.25
C LEU A 50 6.36 0.37 7.53
N LYS A 51 6.86 -0.81 7.93
CA LYS A 51 6.48 -1.43 9.21
C LYS A 51 6.80 -0.49 10.36
N SER A 52 8.05 -0.02 10.47
CA SER A 52 8.48 0.90 11.52
C SER A 52 7.70 2.22 11.52
N PHE A 53 7.35 2.73 10.34
CA PHE A 53 6.53 3.92 10.19
C PHE A 53 5.10 3.71 10.71
N LEU A 54 4.44 2.63 10.28
CA LEU A 54 3.04 2.35 10.61
C LEU A 54 2.83 1.86 12.05
N GLU A 55 3.88 1.38 12.72
CA GLU A 55 3.84 1.03 14.15
C GLU A 55 3.75 2.26 15.05
N ARG A 56 4.20 3.42 14.60
CA ARG A 56 4.05 4.68 15.33
C ARG A 56 2.57 5.09 15.41
N GLU A 57 2.19 5.73 16.50
CA GLU A 57 0.86 6.34 16.62
C GLU A 57 0.69 7.49 15.61
N GLU A 58 -0.54 7.80 15.25
CA GLU A 58 -0.93 8.94 14.39
C GLU A 58 -0.26 8.98 13.01
N THR A 59 0.25 7.85 12.51
CA THR A 59 0.79 7.80 11.15
C THR A 59 -0.24 7.33 10.12
N SER A 60 -0.10 7.81 8.88
CA SER A 60 -0.97 7.41 7.77
C SER A 60 -0.21 7.26 6.47
N PHE A 61 -0.63 6.28 5.67
CA PHE A 61 -0.11 5.98 4.35
C PHE A 61 -1.26 5.99 3.34
N GLU A 62 -1.22 6.90 2.38
CA GLU A 62 -2.21 7.07 1.32
C GLU A 62 -1.61 6.70 -0.03
N LEU A 63 -2.19 5.71 -0.72
CA LEU A 63 -1.77 5.24 -2.03
C LEU A 63 -2.85 5.55 -3.07
N LEU A 64 -2.52 6.41 -4.03
CA LEU A 64 -3.35 6.74 -5.17
C LEU A 64 -2.79 6.05 -6.43
N ILE A 65 -3.54 5.08 -6.94
CA ILE A 65 -3.17 4.33 -8.13
C ILE A 65 -3.88 4.93 -9.35
N GLY A 66 -3.11 5.25 -10.36
CA GLY A 66 -3.59 5.75 -11.63
C GLY A 66 -3.56 4.70 -12.73
N LYS A 67 -3.29 5.15 -13.94
CA LYS A 67 -3.12 4.31 -15.13
C LYS A 67 -1.79 4.66 -15.78
N ASP A 68 -0.90 3.68 -15.89
CA ASP A 68 0.30 3.81 -16.71
C ASP A 68 -0.02 3.36 -18.14
N PRO A 69 0.00 4.27 -19.12
CA PRO A 69 -0.39 3.92 -20.49
C PRO A 69 0.53 2.88 -21.13
N TYR A 70 1.81 2.86 -20.77
CA TYR A 70 2.76 1.89 -21.29
C TYR A 70 2.49 0.49 -20.71
N VAL A 71 2.33 0.41 -19.40
CA VAL A 71 1.99 -0.84 -18.72
C VAL A 71 0.66 -1.36 -19.24
N TYR A 72 -0.37 -0.52 -19.31
CA TYR A 72 -1.67 -0.88 -19.84
C TYR A 72 -1.57 -1.40 -21.29
N THR A 73 -0.92 -0.65 -22.19
CA THR A 73 -0.81 -1.01 -23.61
C THR A 73 0.00 -2.28 -23.82
N SER A 74 1.05 -2.51 -23.03
CA SER A 74 1.84 -3.74 -23.10
C SER A 74 1.07 -4.95 -22.58
N MET A 75 0.33 -4.77 -21.49
CA MET A 75 -0.47 -5.85 -20.87
C MET A 75 -1.65 -6.29 -21.74
N ILE A 76 -2.42 -5.37 -22.33
CA ILE A 76 -3.57 -5.75 -23.15
C ILE A 76 -3.18 -6.51 -24.42
N LYS A 77 -1.92 -6.41 -24.88
CA LYS A 77 -1.38 -7.24 -25.97
C LYS A 77 -1.12 -8.69 -25.54
N ASN A 78 -1.03 -8.95 -24.26
CA ASN A 78 -0.87 -10.29 -23.73
C ASN A 78 -2.25 -10.97 -23.66
N PRO A 79 -2.45 -12.18 -24.23
CA PRO A 79 -3.73 -12.89 -24.19
C PRO A 79 -4.33 -13.04 -22.79
N LYS A 80 -3.47 -13.11 -21.76
CA LYS A 80 -3.83 -13.19 -20.35
C LYS A 80 -4.67 -11.99 -19.85
N TYR A 81 -4.50 -10.81 -20.43
CA TYR A 81 -5.19 -9.58 -20.03
C TYR A 81 -6.22 -9.10 -21.06
N LYS A 82 -6.54 -9.91 -22.09
CA LYS A 82 -7.37 -9.50 -23.22
C LYS A 82 -8.71 -8.88 -22.80
N ASP A 83 -9.33 -9.41 -21.76
CA ASP A 83 -10.64 -9.00 -21.26
C ASP A 83 -10.54 -8.30 -19.89
N ALA A 84 -9.33 -7.89 -19.48
CA ALA A 84 -9.08 -7.35 -18.17
C ALA A 84 -9.49 -5.88 -18.06
N THR A 85 -10.14 -5.53 -16.95
CA THR A 85 -10.49 -4.15 -16.57
C THR A 85 -9.38 -3.54 -15.72
N TYR A 86 -8.79 -2.44 -16.22
CA TYR A 86 -7.73 -1.73 -15.51
C TYR A 86 -8.32 -0.87 -14.37
N PRO A 87 -7.62 -0.73 -13.22
CA PRO A 87 -6.41 -1.46 -12.80
C PRO A 87 -6.71 -2.80 -12.10
N TYR A 88 -7.95 -3.09 -11.84
CA TYR A 88 -8.46 -4.21 -11.06
C TYR A 88 -7.88 -5.57 -11.47
N ASP A 89 -8.20 -5.95 -12.69
CA ASP A 89 -7.84 -7.27 -13.20
C ASP A 89 -6.34 -7.39 -13.44
N PHE A 90 -5.66 -6.28 -13.76
CA PHE A 90 -4.21 -6.27 -13.91
C PHE A 90 -3.52 -6.55 -12.58
N ILE A 91 -3.84 -5.79 -11.54
CA ILE A 91 -3.25 -5.96 -10.20
C ILE A 91 -3.60 -7.35 -9.65
N ARG A 92 -4.86 -7.79 -9.81
CA ARG A 92 -5.28 -9.13 -9.39
C ARG A 92 -4.45 -10.21 -10.07
N THR A 93 -4.30 -10.13 -11.39
CA THR A 93 -3.58 -11.12 -12.18
C THR A 93 -2.11 -11.14 -11.83
N ASP A 94 -1.49 -9.97 -11.67
CA ASP A 94 -0.08 -9.88 -11.28
C ASP A 94 0.16 -10.49 -9.89
N ILE A 95 -0.73 -10.25 -8.92
CA ILE A 95 -0.61 -10.85 -7.59
C ILE A 95 -0.83 -12.38 -7.64
N HIS A 96 -1.76 -12.86 -8.47
CA HIS A 96 -2.00 -14.29 -8.64
C HIS A 96 -0.83 -15.04 -9.28
N ASP A 97 -0.02 -14.35 -10.08
CA ASP A 97 1.14 -14.93 -10.75
C ASP A 97 2.45 -14.82 -9.96
N LEU A 98 2.42 -14.14 -8.82
CA LEU A 98 3.58 -14.08 -7.95
C LEU A 98 3.89 -15.46 -7.37
N GLU A 99 5.16 -15.80 -7.34
CA GLU A 99 5.65 -16.93 -6.56
C GLU A 99 5.36 -16.72 -5.08
N ILE A 100 5.11 -17.80 -4.34
CA ILE A 100 4.94 -17.73 -2.88
C ILE A 100 6.32 -17.50 -2.27
N LYS A 101 6.52 -16.34 -1.63
CA LYS A 101 7.75 -15.94 -0.97
C LYS A 101 7.43 -15.23 0.33
N GLU A 102 8.21 -15.48 1.35
CA GLU A 102 8.06 -14.87 2.68
C GLU A 102 7.97 -13.33 2.60
N GLU A 103 8.80 -12.70 1.77
CA GLU A 103 8.79 -11.24 1.58
C GLU A 103 7.44 -10.72 1.05
N TYR A 104 6.73 -11.49 0.21
CA TYR A 104 5.41 -11.12 -0.31
C TYR A 104 4.31 -11.39 0.71
N GLU A 105 4.43 -12.48 1.48
CA GLU A 105 3.53 -12.75 2.60
C GLU A 105 3.55 -11.61 3.61
N ASP A 106 4.73 -11.10 3.93
CA ASP A 106 4.90 -10.01 4.88
C ASP A 106 4.27 -8.70 4.40
N VAL A 107 4.32 -8.41 3.10
CA VAL A 107 3.57 -7.27 2.52
C VAL A 107 2.06 -7.48 2.68
N ILE A 108 1.56 -8.70 2.40
CA ILE A 108 0.14 -9.03 2.55
C ILE A 108 -0.30 -8.88 4.00
N LYS A 109 0.47 -9.39 4.95
CA LYS A 109 0.21 -9.25 6.40
C LYS A 109 0.16 -7.76 6.81
N LEU A 110 1.09 -6.94 6.30
CA LEU A 110 1.11 -5.49 6.54
C LEU A 110 -0.16 -4.80 6.00
N LEU A 111 -0.52 -5.08 4.75
CA LEU A 111 -1.71 -4.52 4.11
C LEU A 111 -2.99 -4.88 4.87
N LEU A 112 -3.15 -6.13 5.28
CA LEU A 112 -4.30 -6.59 6.04
C LEU A 112 -4.37 -5.93 7.43
N LYS A 113 -3.24 -5.86 8.14
CA LYS A 113 -3.16 -5.27 9.48
C LYS A 113 -3.54 -3.79 9.48
N TYR A 114 -2.98 -3.01 8.57
CA TYR A 114 -3.09 -1.56 8.60
C TYR A 114 -4.15 -0.98 7.64
N GLY A 115 -4.52 -1.68 6.58
CA GLY A 115 -5.63 -1.30 5.73
C GLY A 115 -6.98 -1.42 6.45
N GLY A 116 -7.15 -2.46 7.28
CA GLY A 116 -8.34 -2.59 8.13
C GLY A 116 -8.47 -1.53 9.22
N SER A 117 -7.36 -0.93 9.67
CA SER A 117 -7.33 0.11 10.71
C SER A 117 -7.34 1.55 10.15
N SER A 118 -7.53 1.73 8.84
CA SER A 118 -7.47 3.03 8.15
C SER A 118 -6.10 3.72 8.17
N LYS A 119 -5.06 3.09 8.70
CA LYS A 119 -3.68 3.62 8.61
C LYS A 119 -3.13 3.52 7.19
N ILE A 120 -3.56 2.53 6.41
CA ILE A 120 -3.31 2.44 4.98
C ILE A 120 -4.62 2.68 4.26
N GLN A 121 -4.62 3.64 3.34
CA GLN A 121 -5.76 3.92 2.46
C GLN A 121 -5.32 3.82 1.00
N ILE A 122 -6.09 3.12 0.20
CA ILE A 122 -5.82 2.91 -1.23
C ILE A 122 -6.98 3.43 -2.04
N ARG A 123 -6.70 4.27 -3.02
CA ARG A 123 -7.70 4.81 -3.95
C ARG A 123 -7.28 4.64 -5.40
N ILE A 124 -8.26 4.58 -6.28
CA ILE A 124 -8.06 4.51 -7.72
C ILE A 124 -8.55 5.81 -8.35
N TYR A 125 -7.70 6.41 -9.18
CA TYR A 125 -8.10 7.57 -9.97
C TYR A 125 -8.99 7.13 -11.12
N THR A 126 -10.25 7.51 -11.06
CA THR A 126 -11.29 7.09 -12.02
C THR A 126 -12.10 8.28 -12.55
N LYS A 127 -11.46 9.42 -12.81
CA LYS A 127 -12.22 10.53 -13.36
C LYS A 127 -12.76 10.14 -14.75
N ASN A 128 -14.03 9.77 -14.77
CA ASN A 128 -14.79 9.56 -16.00
C ASN A 128 -15.32 10.93 -16.48
N SER A 129 -14.58 11.61 -17.35
CA SER A 129 -15.23 12.59 -18.20
C SER A 129 -15.89 11.84 -19.36
N LYS A 130 -17.10 12.22 -19.74
CA LYS A 130 -17.84 11.57 -20.84
C LYS A 130 -17.15 11.72 -22.21
N GLU A 131 -16.10 12.51 -22.29
CA GLU A 131 -15.47 12.92 -23.56
C GLU A 131 -13.98 12.53 -23.67
N GLU A 132 -13.25 12.27 -22.58
CA GLU A 132 -11.87 11.81 -22.61
C GLU A 132 -11.55 10.97 -21.37
N ASP A 133 -10.88 9.82 -21.55
CA ASP A 133 -10.31 9.00 -20.49
C ASP A 133 -9.13 9.74 -19.85
N GLU A 134 -9.39 10.68 -18.95
CA GLU A 134 -8.32 11.29 -18.14
C GLU A 134 -7.72 10.21 -17.24
N PHE A 135 -6.45 9.92 -17.41
CA PHE A 135 -5.72 8.99 -16.56
C PHE A 135 -4.63 9.68 -15.74
N LEU A 136 -4.37 9.17 -14.57
CA LEU A 136 -3.27 9.63 -13.73
C LEU A 136 -2.02 8.83 -14.06
N HIS A 137 -1.01 9.50 -14.62
CA HIS A 137 0.30 8.92 -14.91
C HIS A 137 1.43 9.50 -14.06
N SER A 138 1.08 10.36 -13.12
CA SER A 138 2.03 11.04 -12.24
C SER A 138 2.68 10.05 -11.27
N LYS A 139 3.95 10.30 -10.94
CA LYS A 139 4.68 9.64 -9.88
C LYS A 139 5.14 10.73 -8.91
N CYS A 140 4.44 10.79 -7.79
CA CYS A 140 4.64 11.80 -6.78
C CYS A 140 4.59 11.14 -5.41
N TYR A 141 5.65 11.29 -4.64
CA TYR A 141 5.82 10.74 -3.31
C TYR A 141 5.98 11.91 -2.35
N ILE A 142 5.12 12.03 -1.36
CA ILE A 142 5.08 13.15 -0.42
C ILE A 142 5.23 12.60 0.98
N PHE A 143 6.12 13.21 1.72
CA PHE A 143 6.42 12.90 3.11
C PHE A 143 6.20 14.17 3.90
N SER A 144 5.25 14.17 4.81
CA SER A 144 4.87 15.35 5.56
C SER A 144 4.66 15.05 7.04
N GLY A 145 4.81 16.08 7.86
CA GLY A 145 4.57 16.06 9.28
C GLY A 145 4.55 17.47 9.84
N SER A 146 4.52 17.59 11.16
CA SER A 146 4.37 18.87 11.85
C SER A 146 5.49 19.86 11.57
N SER A 147 6.72 19.41 11.32
CA SER A 147 7.91 20.25 11.18
C SER A 147 8.58 20.20 9.82
N HIS A 148 8.36 19.13 9.06
CA HIS A 148 9.05 18.91 7.79
C HIS A 148 8.08 18.40 6.72
N SER A 149 8.31 18.86 5.48
CA SER A 149 7.64 18.33 4.31
C SER A 149 8.60 18.32 3.14
N PHE A 150 8.67 17.22 2.45
CA PHE A 150 9.46 17.06 1.24
C PHE A 150 8.78 16.08 0.30
N GLY A 151 9.20 16.04 -0.95
CA GLY A 151 8.58 15.20 -1.96
C GLY A 151 9.54 14.77 -3.05
N ILE A 152 9.19 13.67 -3.72
CA ILE A 152 9.91 13.20 -4.90
C ILE A 152 8.92 13.18 -6.05
N VAL A 153 9.28 13.78 -7.18
CA VAL A 153 8.52 13.72 -8.42
C VAL A 153 9.39 13.23 -9.55
N GLY A 154 8.84 12.43 -10.45
CA GLY A 154 9.61 11.91 -11.58
C GLY A 154 8.92 10.81 -12.35
N SER A 155 9.70 9.88 -12.88
CA SER A 155 9.25 8.80 -13.74
C SER A 155 9.01 7.46 -13.02
N SER A 156 9.57 7.25 -11.82
CA SER A 156 9.50 5.97 -11.09
C SER A 156 8.10 5.64 -10.59
N ASN A 157 7.47 4.60 -11.14
CA ASN A 157 6.30 3.97 -10.53
C ASN A 157 6.67 3.29 -9.19
N PHE A 158 5.71 3.12 -8.28
CA PHE A 158 5.89 2.37 -7.03
C PHE A 158 5.87 0.86 -7.32
N THR A 159 6.85 0.42 -8.09
CA THR A 159 7.08 -0.96 -8.54
C THR A 159 8.54 -1.34 -8.36
N LYS A 160 8.83 -2.65 -8.31
CA LYS A 160 10.22 -3.12 -8.20
C LYS A 160 11.11 -2.55 -9.31
N LYS A 161 10.62 -2.54 -10.55
CA LYS A 161 11.36 -1.99 -11.68
C LYS A 161 11.55 -0.48 -11.59
N GLY A 162 10.50 0.24 -11.21
CA GLY A 162 10.57 1.69 -11.08
C GLY A 162 11.48 2.15 -9.94
N LEU A 163 11.53 1.41 -8.83
CA LEU A 163 12.33 1.79 -7.67
C LEU A 163 13.80 1.39 -7.76
N LEU A 164 14.14 0.36 -8.56
CA LEU A 164 15.49 -0.22 -8.55
C LEU A 164 16.02 -0.60 -9.93
N GLY A 165 15.18 -1.00 -10.88
CA GLY A 165 15.62 -1.71 -12.07
C GLY A 165 15.65 -0.91 -13.37
N ASN A 166 14.81 0.11 -13.51
CA ASN A 166 14.75 0.92 -14.72
C ASN A 166 15.69 2.11 -14.63
N ALA A 167 16.12 2.62 -15.80
CA ALA A 167 16.67 3.96 -15.90
C ALA A 167 15.52 4.96 -15.72
N GLU A 168 15.51 5.62 -14.58
CA GLU A 168 14.48 6.56 -14.18
C GLU A 168 15.11 7.93 -13.89
N LEU A 169 14.31 8.97 -13.87
CA LEU A 169 14.77 10.30 -13.44
C LEU A 169 13.74 10.89 -12.49
N ASN A 170 14.18 11.12 -11.25
CA ASN A 170 13.35 11.73 -10.23
C ASN A 170 14.10 12.89 -9.57
N TYR A 171 13.34 13.80 -8.99
CA TYR A 171 13.86 14.98 -8.30
C TYR A 171 13.29 15.05 -6.88
N LEU A 172 14.19 15.17 -5.90
CA LEU A 172 13.83 15.40 -4.51
C LEU A 172 13.63 16.90 -4.28
N GLU A 173 12.39 17.32 -4.04
CA GLU A 173 12.02 18.66 -3.61
C GLU A 173 12.08 18.77 -2.09
N THR A 174 12.86 19.70 -1.60
CA THR A 174 13.04 19.95 -0.16
C THR A 174 12.61 21.35 0.26
N ASP A 175 12.15 22.17 -0.67
CA ASP A 175 11.59 23.49 -0.35
C ASP A 175 10.14 23.32 0.19
N PRO A 176 9.91 23.54 1.50
CA PRO A 176 8.56 23.39 2.07
C PRO A 176 7.51 24.25 1.37
N ALA A 177 7.89 25.42 0.86
CA ALA A 177 6.95 26.29 0.16
C ALA A 177 6.40 25.64 -1.11
N ARG A 178 7.22 24.85 -1.85
CA ARG A 178 6.80 24.13 -3.05
C ARG A 178 5.98 22.89 -2.73
N ILE A 179 6.16 22.32 -1.56
CA ILE A 179 5.40 21.14 -1.12
C ILE A 179 4.02 21.57 -0.61
N THR A 180 3.96 22.62 0.22
CA THR A 180 2.74 23.02 0.96
C THR A 180 1.94 24.14 0.30
N ALA A 181 2.45 24.77 -0.77
CA ALA A 181 1.77 25.89 -1.43
C ALA A 181 0.30 25.58 -1.76
N ARG A 182 -0.57 26.53 -1.49
CA ARG A 182 -2.00 26.49 -1.84
C ARG A 182 -2.39 27.72 -2.63
N PRO A 183 -3.28 27.59 -3.63
CA PRO A 183 -3.80 28.74 -4.35
C PRO A 183 -4.43 29.77 -3.40
N THR A 184 -4.16 31.04 -3.65
CA THR A 184 -4.73 32.19 -2.92
C THR A 184 -5.33 33.16 -3.91
N HIS A 185 -6.01 34.25 -3.42
CA HIS A 185 -6.65 35.25 -4.28
C HIS A 185 -5.68 35.97 -5.23
N GLY A 186 -4.38 35.96 -4.94
CA GLY A 186 -3.33 36.61 -5.77
C GLY A 186 -2.32 35.64 -6.39
N SER A 187 -2.45 34.33 -6.18
CA SER A 187 -1.48 33.34 -6.68
C SER A 187 -2.14 31.99 -6.94
N ASN A 188 -1.91 31.44 -8.12
CA ASN A 188 -2.30 30.09 -8.49
C ASN A 188 -1.23 29.04 -8.10
N ALA A 189 -0.26 29.39 -7.24
CA ALA A 189 0.77 28.46 -6.80
C ALA A 189 0.16 27.24 -6.11
N LYS A 190 0.55 26.07 -6.58
CA LYS A 190 0.06 24.79 -6.10
C LYS A 190 1.22 23.89 -5.76
N GLY A 191 1.32 23.46 -4.49
CA GLY A 191 2.32 22.51 -4.03
C GLY A 191 1.88 21.05 -4.22
N HIS A 192 2.80 20.14 -3.93
CA HIS A 192 2.58 18.71 -4.09
C HIS A 192 1.38 18.19 -3.27
N ILE A 193 1.27 18.63 -2.01
CA ILE A 193 0.16 18.22 -1.12
C ILE A 193 -1.19 18.66 -1.69
N CYS A 194 -1.30 19.93 -2.09
CA CYS A 194 -2.53 20.46 -2.66
C CYS A 194 -2.93 19.72 -3.94
N TRP A 195 -1.97 19.44 -4.82
CA TRP A 195 -2.19 18.66 -6.04
C TRP A 195 -2.67 17.24 -5.72
N PHE A 196 -2.02 16.56 -4.76
CA PHE A 196 -2.41 15.20 -4.36
C PHE A 196 -3.84 15.17 -3.80
N GLU A 197 -4.17 16.09 -2.89
CA GLU A 197 -5.49 16.18 -2.27
C GLU A 197 -6.62 16.38 -3.31
N GLU A 198 -6.38 17.19 -4.35
CA GLU A 198 -7.32 17.34 -5.45
C GLU A 198 -7.57 16.04 -6.20
N LYS A 199 -6.49 15.32 -6.55
CA LYS A 199 -6.59 14.03 -7.24
C LYS A 199 -7.21 12.95 -6.34
N TRP A 200 -6.89 12.98 -5.05
CA TRP A 200 -7.47 12.10 -4.03
C TRP A 200 -8.99 12.27 -3.92
N LYS A 201 -9.48 13.50 -3.89
CA LYS A 201 -10.92 13.79 -3.87
C LYS A 201 -11.68 13.30 -5.10
N LEU A 202 -11.02 13.27 -6.26
CA LEU A 202 -11.58 12.81 -7.52
C LEU A 202 -11.47 11.30 -7.73
N SER A 203 -10.85 10.58 -6.79
CA SER A 203 -10.59 9.15 -6.88
C SER A 203 -11.65 8.33 -6.13
N LYS A 204 -11.81 7.06 -6.51
CA LYS A 204 -12.67 6.08 -5.84
C LYS A 204 -11.91 5.43 -4.68
N GLU A 205 -12.53 5.34 -3.51
CA GLU A 205 -12.03 4.52 -2.41
C GLU A 205 -11.97 3.05 -2.83
N TRP A 206 -10.90 2.35 -2.50
CA TRP A 206 -10.67 0.98 -2.94
C TRP A 206 -10.09 0.05 -1.87
N THR A 207 -9.70 0.54 -0.73
CA THR A 207 -8.99 -0.24 0.30
C THR A 207 -9.71 -1.53 0.65
N GLN A 208 -10.98 -1.45 1.03
CA GLN A 208 -11.74 -2.63 1.46
C GLN A 208 -11.94 -3.62 0.31
N GLU A 209 -12.32 -3.12 -0.86
CA GLU A 209 -12.51 -3.96 -2.04
C GLU A 209 -11.19 -4.63 -2.46
N PHE A 210 -10.07 -3.92 -2.42
CA PHE A 210 -8.75 -4.46 -2.69
C PHE A 210 -8.37 -5.58 -1.72
N LEU A 211 -8.57 -5.37 -0.41
CA LEU A 211 -8.26 -6.38 0.59
C LEU A 211 -9.14 -7.62 0.44
N GLU A 212 -10.46 -7.46 0.27
CA GLU A 212 -11.40 -8.58 0.25
C GLU A 212 -11.41 -9.32 -1.10
N GLN A 213 -11.30 -8.61 -2.22
CA GLN A 213 -11.49 -9.22 -3.54
C GLN A 213 -10.18 -9.59 -4.23
N ILE A 214 -9.06 -8.99 -3.83
CA ILE A 214 -7.75 -9.25 -4.44
C ILE A 214 -6.84 -9.94 -3.44
N ILE A 215 -6.52 -9.30 -2.32
CA ILE A 215 -5.53 -9.82 -1.36
C ILE A 215 -5.99 -11.14 -0.75
N LYS A 216 -7.18 -11.20 -0.14
CA LYS A 216 -7.69 -12.42 0.52
C LYS A 216 -7.99 -13.57 -0.45
N LYS A 217 -8.09 -13.29 -1.74
CA LYS A 217 -8.26 -14.32 -2.77
C LYS A 217 -6.96 -14.73 -3.47
N SER A 218 -5.84 -14.11 -3.11
CA SER A 218 -4.55 -14.42 -3.72
C SER A 218 -4.01 -15.79 -3.26
N PRO A 219 -3.24 -16.48 -4.12
CA PRO A 219 -2.57 -17.74 -3.75
C PRO A 219 -1.67 -17.59 -2.52
N ILE A 220 -1.00 -16.44 -2.38
CA ILE A 220 -0.12 -16.16 -1.24
C ILE A 220 -0.92 -16.10 0.06
N TYR A 221 -2.07 -15.42 0.10
CA TYR A 221 -2.89 -15.37 1.31
C TYR A 221 -3.47 -16.74 1.66
N ILE A 222 -3.89 -17.51 0.65
CA ILE A 222 -4.38 -18.89 0.85
C ILE A 222 -3.27 -19.77 1.46
N ASP A 223 -2.03 -19.60 1.04
CA ASP A 223 -0.88 -20.32 1.59
C ASP A 223 -0.60 -19.91 3.04
N ILE A 224 -0.62 -18.60 3.35
CA ILE A 224 -0.51 -18.09 4.72
C ILE A 224 -1.56 -18.76 5.63
N GLN A 225 -2.82 -18.87 5.17
CA GLN A 225 -3.89 -19.49 5.96
C GLN A 225 -3.64 -20.98 6.18
N LYS A 226 -3.16 -21.71 5.19
CA LYS A 226 -2.82 -23.13 5.31
C LYS A 226 -1.69 -23.37 6.30
N ASN A 227 -0.62 -22.59 6.21
CA ASN A 227 0.53 -22.70 7.09
C ASN A 227 0.15 -22.35 8.54
N THR A 228 -0.64 -21.29 8.74
CA THR A 228 -1.16 -20.93 10.07
C THR A 228 -2.08 -22.03 10.64
N ALA A 229 -2.88 -22.70 9.80
CA ALA A 229 -3.73 -23.79 10.22
C ALA A 229 -2.96 -25.07 10.60
N GLN A 230 -1.79 -25.30 9.98
CA GLN A 230 -0.93 -26.45 10.29
C GLN A 230 -0.16 -26.29 11.61
N GLU A 231 0.01 -25.08 12.10
CA GLU A 231 0.64 -24.79 13.42
C GLU A 231 -0.28 -25.12 14.61
N PHE A 232 -1.58 -25.32 14.37
CA PHE A 232 -2.53 -25.68 15.41
C PHE A 232 -2.69 -27.20 15.56
N THR A 233 -2.64 -27.66 16.80
CA THR A 233 -3.06 -29.04 17.11
C THR A 233 -4.54 -29.24 16.70
N PRO A 234 -5.00 -30.49 16.48
CA PRO A 234 -6.41 -30.75 16.16
C PRO A 234 -7.38 -30.16 17.18
N TYR A 235 -6.98 -30.08 18.44
CA TYR A 235 -7.76 -29.48 19.52
C TYR A 235 -7.84 -27.94 19.37
N GLU A 236 -6.74 -27.28 19.09
CA GLU A 236 -6.72 -25.83 18.86
C GLU A 236 -7.48 -25.42 17.61
N GLN A 237 -7.41 -26.23 16.56
CA GLN A 237 -8.23 -26.05 15.35
C GLN A 237 -9.72 -26.16 15.67
N TYR A 238 -10.11 -27.14 16.50
CA TYR A 238 -11.49 -27.31 16.95
C TYR A 238 -11.97 -26.11 17.79
N ILE A 239 -11.16 -25.63 18.72
CA ILE A 239 -11.48 -24.44 19.53
C ILE A 239 -11.63 -23.19 18.65
N LYS A 240 -10.74 -23.01 17.67
CA LYS A 240 -10.80 -21.86 16.73
C LYS A 240 -12.06 -21.93 15.85
N LEU A 241 -12.45 -23.10 15.41
CA LEU A 241 -13.71 -23.32 14.69
C LEU A 241 -14.93 -22.99 15.55
N LEU A 242 -14.93 -23.40 16.81
CA LEU A 242 -15.98 -23.04 17.76
C LEU A 242 -16.06 -21.54 18.01
N GLN A 243 -14.92 -20.87 18.16
CA GLN A 243 -14.87 -19.41 18.29
C GLN A 243 -15.40 -18.68 17.05
N LEU A 244 -15.07 -19.14 15.84
CA LEU A 244 -15.61 -18.59 14.60
C LEU A 244 -17.11 -18.81 14.43
N GLN A 245 -17.62 -19.96 14.91
CA GLN A 245 -19.03 -20.34 14.75
C GLN A 245 -19.93 -19.79 15.86
N PHE A 246 -19.38 -19.58 17.07
CA PHE A 246 -20.12 -19.22 18.26
C PHE A 246 -19.54 -18.00 18.99
N GLY A 247 -18.51 -17.32 18.47
CA GLY A 247 -17.81 -16.21 19.12
C GLY A 247 -18.75 -15.08 19.55
N ASP A 248 -19.70 -14.73 18.71
CA ASP A 248 -20.71 -13.70 19.01
C ASP A 248 -21.66 -14.09 20.16
N VAL A 249 -21.76 -15.39 20.50
CA VAL A 249 -22.60 -15.91 21.57
C VAL A 249 -21.80 -15.96 22.89
N VAL A 250 -20.51 -16.25 22.80
CA VAL A 250 -19.62 -16.37 23.97
C VAL A 250 -19.31 -15.00 24.56
N ASP A 251 -19.04 -13.97 23.75
CA ASP A 251 -18.77 -12.62 24.24
C ASP A 251 -19.96 -11.96 24.96
N LYS A 252 -21.18 -12.39 24.67
CA LYS A 252 -22.38 -11.91 25.38
C LYS A 252 -22.57 -12.52 26.75
N ASN A 253 -21.96 -13.68 27.02
CA ASN A 253 -22.17 -14.44 28.26
C ASN A 253 -20.97 -14.48 29.20
N LEU A 254 -19.76 -14.06 28.78
CA LEU A 254 -18.54 -14.09 29.60
C LEU A 254 -18.38 -12.90 30.55
N GLY A 255 -19.36 -12.03 30.66
CA GLY A 255 -19.41 -10.98 31.67
C GLY A 255 -19.81 -11.47 33.08
N GLN A 256 -20.16 -12.74 33.25
CA GLN A 256 -20.57 -13.29 34.56
C GLN A 256 -19.99 -14.70 34.73
N GLU A 257 -19.12 -14.82 35.74
CA GLU A 257 -18.62 -16.04 36.39
C GLU A 257 -17.53 -16.85 35.65
N ILE A 258 -16.29 -16.68 36.09
CA ILE A 258 -15.25 -17.71 35.97
C ILE A 258 -15.62 -18.86 36.93
N VAL A 259 -16.22 -19.92 36.37
CA VAL A 259 -16.39 -21.17 37.10
C VAL A 259 -15.05 -21.92 37.06
N SER A 260 -14.42 -22.10 38.21
CA SER A 260 -13.28 -22.99 38.34
C SER A 260 -13.70 -24.43 38.06
N TYR A 261 -13.10 -25.05 37.05
CA TYR A 261 -13.30 -26.48 36.83
C TYR A 261 -12.54 -27.29 37.86
N PRO A 262 -13.17 -28.33 38.50
CA PRO A 262 -12.44 -29.24 39.35
C PRO A 262 -11.43 -30.04 38.52
N GLU A 263 -10.23 -30.22 39.06
CA GLU A 263 -9.21 -31.07 38.45
C GLU A 263 -9.76 -32.49 38.28
N ILE A 264 -9.86 -32.93 37.04
CA ILE A 264 -10.17 -34.34 36.73
C ILE A 264 -8.86 -35.10 36.86
N GLY A 265 -8.68 -35.77 38.00
CA GLY A 265 -7.58 -36.71 38.19
C GLY A 265 -7.77 -37.91 37.27
N LEU A 266 -6.86 -38.08 36.32
CA LEU A 266 -6.69 -39.30 35.52
C LEU A 266 -5.93 -40.31 36.39
N HIS A 267 -6.57 -41.40 36.74
CA HIS A 267 -5.95 -42.62 37.23
C HIS A 267 -5.58 -43.53 36.02
#